data_b737e1ef21381d07f83432117c678318
#
_entry.id   b737e1ef21381d07f83432117c678318
#
_cell.length_a   1.000
_cell.length_b   1.000
_cell.length_c   1.000
_cell.angle_alpha   90.00
_cell.angle_beta   90.00
_cell.angle_gamma   90.00
#
_symmetry.space_group_name_H-M   'P 1'
#
loop_
_entity.id
_entity.type
_entity.pdbx_description
1 polymer ?
#
loop_
_entity_poly.entity_id
_entity_poly.type
_entity_poly.pdbx_seq_one_letter_code
_entity_poly.pdbx_strand_id
1 'polypeptide(L)'
;DERVFRYNESAGITTLDPAHSRSLELMWVADALYDGLVELSPELEIKPAIAKRWEWDEKGVVFHLRKGVMFAKQEDIIGLEGGREVVASDVVYSLERLRDPEVASPGEWILDAVQEGGIIALNDSTVRINLDYDFPPFLGLLTTPYASVVAEEAVEARGSNFRSKPAGTGPFKLAFWEENVALVLHRNESYWERDEQGVQLPYLEAVHIDFVPDMGSEYLGLIQGRYDFMSGLHPAYMEDLMDLNGGLAEKHKADLNLRRIPFLKTDYIGLLVDDNTLLGSPFLDVRVR
;
A
#
# COMPACT_ATOMS: atom_id res chain seq x y z
N ASP A 1 -2.19 3.05 -25.69
CA ASP A 1 -3.55 2.73 -25.24
C ASP A 1 -3.92 3.72 -24.14
N GLU A 2 -5.00 4.47 -24.32
CA GLU A 2 -5.38 5.62 -23.44
C GLU A 2 -5.78 5.20 -22.00
N ARG A 3 -5.96 3.90 -21.75
CA ARG A 3 -6.40 3.39 -20.44
C ARG A 3 -5.32 2.59 -19.69
N VAL A 4 -4.08 2.69 -20.11
CA VAL A 4 -2.92 2.12 -19.41
C VAL A 4 -2.14 3.24 -18.75
N PHE A 5 -1.95 3.18 -17.44
CA PHE A 5 -1.13 4.13 -16.69
C PHE A 5 0.29 3.58 -16.58
N ARG A 6 1.28 4.39 -17.00
CA ARG A 6 2.70 3.99 -17.07
C ARG A 6 3.53 4.91 -16.21
N TYR A 7 4.34 4.33 -15.36
CA TYR A 7 5.32 5.10 -14.61
C TYR A 7 6.56 4.27 -14.28
N ASN A 8 7.58 4.93 -13.76
CA ASN A 8 8.83 4.31 -13.36
C ASN A 8 9.00 4.37 -11.84
N GLU A 9 9.53 3.29 -11.26
CA GLU A 9 10.06 3.24 -9.92
C GLU A 9 11.55 2.95 -9.97
N SER A 10 12.37 3.85 -9.42
CA SER A 10 13.83 3.69 -9.45
C SER A 10 14.33 2.52 -8.59
N ALA A 11 13.58 2.19 -7.54
CA ALA A 11 13.85 1.04 -6.68
C ALA A 11 12.94 -0.13 -7.08
N GLY A 12 13.54 -1.29 -7.36
CA GLY A 12 12.78 -2.51 -7.60
C GLY A 12 12.02 -2.95 -6.35
N ILE A 13 10.89 -3.59 -6.55
CA ILE A 13 10.12 -4.22 -5.48
C ILE A 13 10.58 -5.66 -5.26
N THR A 14 10.51 -6.11 -4.02
CA THR A 14 11.01 -7.44 -3.61
C THR A 14 9.90 -8.41 -3.21
N THR A 15 8.69 -7.91 -3.00
CA THR A 15 7.55 -8.70 -2.56
C THR A 15 6.24 -8.01 -2.92
N LEU A 16 5.21 -8.80 -3.18
CA LEU A 16 3.82 -8.37 -3.32
C LEU A 16 2.98 -8.83 -2.11
N ASP A 17 3.62 -9.37 -1.08
CA ASP A 17 2.97 -9.72 0.18
C ASP A 17 2.80 -8.45 1.03
N PRO A 18 1.55 -8.02 1.35
CA PRO A 18 1.29 -6.78 2.05
C PRO A 18 1.87 -6.76 3.48
N ALA A 19 2.04 -7.92 4.12
CA ALA A 19 2.67 -8.01 5.43
C ALA A 19 4.12 -7.49 5.46
N HIS A 20 4.76 -7.32 4.30
CA HIS A 20 6.12 -6.84 4.15
C HIS A 20 6.24 -5.48 3.44
N SER A 21 5.16 -4.70 3.35
CA SER A 21 5.08 -3.42 2.64
C SER A 21 5.79 -2.27 3.38
N ARG A 22 7.11 -2.38 3.56
CA ARG A 22 7.93 -1.46 4.37
C ARG A 22 8.45 -0.22 3.65
N SER A 23 8.22 -0.07 2.36
CA SER A 23 8.63 1.09 1.57
C SER A 23 7.45 1.64 0.77
N LEU A 24 7.52 2.89 0.31
CA LEU A 24 6.42 3.51 -0.44
C LEU A 24 6.09 2.75 -1.72
N GLU A 25 7.09 2.28 -2.44
CA GLU A 25 6.94 1.52 -3.68
C GLU A 25 6.14 0.22 -3.45
N LEU A 26 6.45 -0.48 -2.34
CA LEU A 26 5.72 -1.67 -1.94
C LEU A 26 4.28 -1.34 -1.50
N MET A 27 4.10 -0.22 -0.77
CA MET A 27 2.78 0.24 -0.32
C MET A 27 1.87 0.56 -1.50
N TRP A 28 2.35 1.30 -2.51
CA TRP A 28 1.55 1.65 -3.69
C TRP A 28 1.10 0.43 -4.49
N VAL A 29 1.97 -0.57 -4.61
CA VAL A 29 1.61 -1.82 -5.28
C VAL A 29 0.65 -2.64 -4.43
N ALA A 30 0.83 -2.67 -3.11
CA ALA A 30 -0.09 -3.36 -2.22
C ALA A 30 -1.49 -2.73 -2.25
N ASP A 31 -1.60 -1.40 -2.23
CA ASP A 31 -2.89 -0.68 -2.36
C ASP A 31 -3.59 -0.96 -3.70
N ALA A 32 -2.82 -1.25 -4.75
CA ALA A 32 -3.41 -1.64 -6.03
C ALA A 32 -3.94 -3.09 -6.06
N LEU A 33 -3.39 -3.97 -5.22
CA LEU A 33 -3.69 -5.40 -5.22
C LEU A 33 -4.66 -5.83 -4.13
N TYR A 34 -4.75 -5.08 -3.03
CA TYR A 34 -5.49 -5.46 -1.82
C TYR A 34 -6.34 -4.32 -1.29
N ASP A 35 -7.33 -4.65 -0.50
CA ASP A 35 -8.07 -3.71 0.33
C ASP A 35 -7.87 -4.04 1.82
N GLY A 36 -7.94 -3.01 2.67
CA GLY A 36 -8.07 -3.13 4.12
C GLY A 36 -9.51 -2.98 4.59
N LEU A 37 -9.73 -2.96 5.90
CA LEU A 37 -11.04 -2.66 6.48
C LEU A 37 -11.49 -1.24 6.16
N VAL A 38 -10.54 -0.31 6.18
CA VAL A 38 -10.70 1.13 5.94
C VAL A 38 -9.57 1.62 5.05
N GLU A 39 -9.77 2.76 4.41
CA GLU A 39 -8.80 3.41 3.52
C GLU A 39 -8.67 4.90 3.83
N LEU A 40 -7.65 5.57 3.27
CA LEU A 40 -7.51 7.01 3.30
C LEU A 40 -7.97 7.64 1.99
N SER A 41 -8.82 8.68 2.09
CA SER A 41 -9.10 9.53 0.94
C SER A 41 -7.89 10.42 0.59
N PRO A 42 -7.90 11.06 -0.59
CA PRO A 42 -6.88 12.06 -0.94
C PRO A 42 -6.79 13.24 0.05
N GLU A 43 -7.85 13.49 0.81
CA GLU A 43 -7.93 14.52 1.87
C GLU A 43 -7.46 13.99 3.24
N LEU A 44 -6.94 12.76 3.30
CA LEU A 44 -6.51 12.06 4.51
C LEU A 44 -7.65 11.77 5.50
N GLU A 45 -8.87 11.63 5.00
CA GLU A 45 -10.00 11.15 5.78
C GLU A 45 -10.11 9.65 5.73
N ILE A 46 -10.44 9.02 6.87
CA ILE A 46 -10.68 7.57 6.92
C ILE A 46 -12.04 7.25 6.29
N LYS A 47 -12.03 6.42 5.27
CA LYS A 47 -13.20 5.98 4.51
C LYS A 47 -13.47 4.48 4.72
N PRO A 48 -14.73 4.05 4.57
CA PRO A 48 -15.08 2.63 4.55
C PRO A 48 -14.52 1.93 3.30
N ALA A 49 -13.78 0.83 3.49
CA ALA A 49 -13.34 -0.07 2.42
C ALA A 49 -14.05 -1.43 2.54
N ILE A 50 -13.39 -2.53 2.90
CA ILE A 50 -14.08 -3.83 3.13
C ILE A 50 -15.13 -3.69 4.24
N ALA A 51 -14.85 -2.93 5.30
CA ALA A 51 -15.89 -2.57 6.27
C ALA A 51 -16.77 -1.45 5.70
N LYS A 52 -18.09 -1.69 5.60
CA LYS A 52 -19.06 -0.65 5.21
C LYS A 52 -19.31 0.39 6.29
N ARG A 53 -19.06 0.05 7.56
CA ARG A 53 -19.17 0.91 8.75
C ARG A 53 -18.49 0.25 9.93
N TRP A 54 -18.22 1.03 10.98
CA TRP A 54 -17.70 0.56 12.26
C TRP A 54 -18.36 1.31 13.42
N GLU A 55 -18.26 0.73 14.60
CA GLU A 55 -18.78 1.28 15.86
C GLU A 55 -17.75 1.08 16.96
N TRP A 56 -17.56 2.11 17.78
CA TRP A 56 -16.73 2.04 18.97
C TRP A 56 -17.58 1.65 20.18
N ASP A 57 -17.03 0.83 21.06
CA ASP A 57 -17.57 0.55 22.39
C ASP A 57 -16.45 0.58 23.44
N GLU A 58 -16.77 0.25 24.70
CA GLU A 58 -15.81 0.29 25.82
C GLU A 58 -14.63 -0.70 25.66
N LYS A 59 -14.69 -1.65 24.75
CA LYS A 59 -13.67 -2.67 24.52
C LYS A 59 -12.82 -2.41 23.28
N GLY A 60 -13.26 -1.53 22.39
CA GLY A 60 -12.58 -1.28 21.14
C GLY A 60 -13.54 -0.98 19.99
N VAL A 61 -13.36 -1.63 18.84
CA VAL A 61 -14.10 -1.33 17.62
C VAL A 61 -14.71 -2.58 17.01
N VAL A 62 -15.94 -2.44 16.50
CA VAL A 62 -16.67 -3.49 15.79
C VAL A 62 -16.86 -3.05 14.35
N PHE A 63 -16.36 -3.83 13.41
CA PHE A 63 -16.47 -3.61 11.96
C PHE A 63 -17.57 -4.49 11.37
N HIS A 64 -18.39 -3.89 10.50
CA HIS A 64 -19.40 -4.60 9.72
C HIS A 64 -18.96 -4.65 8.26
N LEU A 65 -18.65 -5.84 7.77
CA LEU A 65 -18.18 -6.03 6.41
C LEU A 65 -19.29 -5.80 5.38
N ARG A 66 -18.91 -5.30 4.22
CA ARG A 66 -19.83 -5.22 3.07
C ARG A 66 -19.90 -6.59 2.39
N LYS A 67 -21.00 -6.83 1.70
CA LYS A 67 -21.15 -8.00 0.83
C LYS A 67 -20.60 -7.71 -0.55
N GLY A 68 -20.21 -8.78 -1.26
CA GLY A 68 -19.75 -8.70 -2.64
C GLY A 68 -18.30 -8.26 -2.81
N VAL A 69 -17.50 -8.17 -1.73
CA VAL A 69 -16.05 -8.04 -1.84
C VAL A 69 -15.47 -9.41 -2.13
N MET A 70 -14.87 -9.58 -3.29
CA MET A 70 -14.40 -10.88 -3.78
C MET A 70 -12.88 -10.92 -3.83
N PHE A 71 -12.27 -11.98 -3.32
CA PHE A 71 -10.92 -12.33 -3.72
C PHE A 71 -10.90 -12.66 -5.21
N ALA A 72 -9.89 -12.16 -5.92
CA ALA A 72 -9.72 -12.44 -7.33
C ALA A 72 -9.55 -13.94 -7.58
N LYS A 73 -10.18 -14.43 -8.66
CA LYS A 73 -10.10 -15.82 -9.10
C LYS A 73 -8.66 -16.32 -9.20
N GLN A 74 -8.39 -17.50 -8.62
CA GLN A 74 -7.11 -18.20 -8.63
C GLN A 74 -7.35 -19.66 -9.04
N GLU A 75 -7.07 -20.00 -10.29
CA GLU A 75 -7.36 -21.34 -10.84
C GLU A 75 -6.52 -22.46 -10.21
N ASP A 76 -5.38 -22.08 -9.61
CA ASP A 76 -4.42 -22.98 -8.97
C ASP A 76 -4.64 -23.14 -7.45
N ILE A 77 -5.68 -22.53 -6.87
CA ILE A 77 -5.96 -22.55 -5.43
C ILE A 77 -7.34 -23.12 -5.17
N ILE A 78 -7.38 -24.23 -4.41
CA ILE A 78 -8.63 -24.87 -3.98
C ILE A 78 -9.43 -23.88 -3.12
N GLY A 79 -10.70 -23.68 -3.52
CA GLY A 79 -11.59 -22.71 -2.87
C GLY A 79 -11.55 -21.31 -3.47
N LEU A 80 -10.59 -21.00 -4.35
CA LEU A 80 -10.49 -19.73 -5.07
C LEU A 80 -10.60 -19.85 -6.60
N GLU A 81 -10.94 -21.03 -7.13
CA GLU A 81 -11.01 -21.27 -8.58
C GLU A 81 -12.02 -20.34 -9.28
N GLY A 82 -13.08 -19.97 -8.60
CA GLY A 82 -14.09 -19.02 -9.06
C GLY A 82 -13.99 -17.64 -8.41
N GLY A 83 -13.05 -17.44 -7.51
CA GLY A 83 -13.07 -16.39 -6.50
C GLY A 83 -14.08 -16.70 -5.39
N ARG A 84 -13.91 -16.09 -4.22
CA ARG A 84 -14.87 -16.17 -3.13
C ARG A 84 -15.03 -14.84 -2.40
N GLU A 85 -16.15 -14.69 -1.72
CA GLU A 85 -16.41 -13.51 -0.90
C GLU A 85 -15.51 -13.47 0.34
N VAL A 86 -15.07 -12.27 0.70
CA VAL A 86 -14.35 -12.02 1.96
C VAL A 86 -15.29 -12.23 3.14
N VAL A 87 -14.81 -12.94 4.14
CA VAL A 87 -15.51 -13.16 5.41
C VAL A 87 -14.68 -12.67 6.60
N ALA A 88 -15.30 -12.56 7.76
CA ALA A 88 -14.65 -12.03 8.96
C ALA A 88 -13.42 -12.83 9.41
N SER A 89 -13.37 -14.13 9.14
CA SER A 89 -12.19 -14.96 9.46
C SER A 89 -10.97 -14.58 8.61
N ASP A 90 -11.15 -14.09 7.39
CA ASP A 90 -10.04 -13.60 6.56
C ASP A 90 -9.38 -12.37 7.17
N VAL A 91 -10.18 -11.49 7.74
CA VAL A 91 -9.68 -10.31 8.46
C VAL A 91 -8.91 -10.72 9.71
N VAL A 92 -9.45 -11.66 10.48
CA VAL A 92 -8.77 -12.20 11.67
C VAL A 92 -7.44 -12.81 11.27
N TYR A 93 -7.43 -13.71 10.30
CA TYR A 93 -6.23 -14.34 9.77
C TYR A 93 -5.18 -13.31 9.33
N SER A 94 -5.59 -12.34 8.51
CA SER A 94 -4.69 -11.34 7.93
C SER A 94 -4.01 -10.47 8.98
N LEU A 95 -4.74 -10.04 10.00
CA LEU A 95 -4.19 -9.23 11.07
C LEU A 95 -3.34 -10.05 12.05
N GLU A 96 -3.81 -11.24 12.47
CA GLU A 96 -3.03 -12.11 13.36
C GLU A 96 -1.73 -12.59 12.68
N ARG A 97 -1.74 -12.76 11.37
CA ARG A 97 -0.54 -13.07 10.57
C ARG A 97 0.59 -12.05 10.75
N LEU A 98 0.28 -10.79 11.06
CA LEU A 98 1.32 -9.78 11.32
C LEU A 98 2.11 -10.06 12.61
N ARG A 99 1.50 -10.77 13.56
CA ARG A 99 2.12 -11.20 14.84
C ARG A 99 2.82 -12.54 14.75
N ASP A 100 2.69 -13.24 13.62
CA ASP A 100 3.33 -14.54 13.46
C ASP A 100 4.85 -14.38 13.33
N PRO A 101 5.65 -14.98 14.25
CA PRO A 101 7.10 -14.92 14.19
C PRO A 101 7.71 -15.51 12.91
N GLU A 102 7.02 -16.44 12.23
CA GLU A 102 7.48 -17.02 10.96
C GLU A 102 7.30 -16.02 9.80
N VAL A 103 6.30 -15.15 9.87
CA VAL A 103 6.09 -14.05 8.91
C VAL A 103 7.07 -12.92 9.18
N ALA A 104 7.38 -12.64 10.45
CA ALA A 104 8.28 -11.56 10.87
C ALA A 104 7.94 -10.21 10.22
N SER A 105 6.66 -9.85 10.26
CA SER A 105 6.17 -8.63 9.62
C SER A 105 6.73 -7.38 10.28
N PRO A 106 7.32 -6.45 9.51
CA PRO A 106 7.68 -5.14 10.05
C PRO A 106 6.45 -4.27 10.39
N GLY A 107 5.25 -4.73 10.07
CA GLY A 107 3.97 -4.08 10.36
C GLY A 107 3.31 -4.51 11.67
N GLU A 108 3.89 -5.43 12.45
CA GLU A 108 3.32 -5.92 13.71
C GLU A 108 2.91 -4.78 14.66
N TRP A 109 3.68 -3.71 14.71
CA TRP A 109 3.46 -2.55 15.56
C TRP A 109 2.09 -1.86 15.39
N ILE A 110 1.41 -2.02 14.24
CA ILE A 110 0.06 -1.47 14.07
C ILE A 110 -0.95 -2.10 15.03
N LEU A 111 -0.62 -3.25 15.59
CA LEU A 111 -1.43 -4.02 16.52
C LEU A 111 -0.99 -3.86 18.00
N ASP A 112 -0.05 -2.96 18.32
CA ASP A 112 0.46 -2.78 19.69
C ASP A 112 -0.63 -2.44 20.73
N ALA A 113 -1.69 -1.75 20.30
CA ALA A 113 -2.82 -1.43 21.15
C ALA A 113 -3.89 -2.55 21.19
N VAL A 114 -3.75 -3.59 20.36
CA VAL A 114 -4.73 -4.66 20.24
C VAL A 114 -4.44 -5.75 21.26
N GLN A 115 -5.45 -6.08 22.07
CA GLN A 115 -5.41 -7.14 23.06
C GLN A 115 -5.00 -8.48 22.44
N GLU A 116 -4.22 -9.29 23.14
CA GLU A 116 -3.90 -10.65 22.71
C GLU A 116 -5.19 -11.49 22.57
N GLY A 117 -5.38 -12.12 21.40
CA GLY A 117 -6.63 -12.80 21.03
C GLY A 117 -7.84 -11.85 20.92
N GLY A 118 -7.60 -10.54 20.80
CA GLY A 118 -8.63 -9.51 20.74
C GLY A 118 -9.25 -9.32 19.35
N ILE A 119 -8.73 -9.96 18.30
CA ILE A 119 -9.29 -9.90 16.94
C ILE A 119 -10.23 -11.10 16.77
N ILE A 120 -11.54 -10.85 16.70
CA ILE A 120 -12.56 -11.89 16.82
C ILE A 120 -13.58 -11.76 15.67
N ALA A 121 -13.77 -12.84 14.91
CA ALA A 121 -14.92 -12.96 14.01
C ALA A 121 -16.17 -13.30 14.83
N LEU A 122 -17.09 -12.35 14.96
CA LEU A 122 -18.37 -12.58 15.66
C LEU A 122 -19.34 -13.41 14.80
N ASN A 123 -19.26 -13.26 13.51
CA ASN A 123 -19.94 -14.03 12.47
C ASN A 123 -19.25 -13.72 11.13
N ASP A 124 -19.70 -14.30 10.03
CA ASP A 124 -19.08 -14.15 8.71
C ASP A 124 -18.92 -12.69 8.22
N SER A 125 -19.67 -11.75 8.77
CA SER A 125 -19.68 -10.35 8.31
C SER A 125 -19.37 -9.33 9.41
N THR A 126 -18.92 -9.78 10.58
CA THR A 126 -18.67 -8.86 11.71
C THR A 126 -17.39 -9.23 12.42
N VAL A 127 -16.46 -8.30 12.48
CA VAL A 127 -15.18 -8.43 13.18
C VAL A 127 -15.17 -7.48 14.37
N ARG A 128 -14.76 -7.97 15.52
CA ARG A 128 -14.45 -7.19 16.71
C ARG A 128 -12.92 -7.12 16.89
N ILE A 129 -12.42 -5.94 17.21
CA ILE A 129 -11.04 -5.75 17.63
C ILE A 129 -11.06 -5.08 19.00
N ASN A 130 -10.64 -5.83 20.02
CA ASN A 130 -10.53 -5.33 21.37
C ASN A 130 -9.16 -4.65 21.55
N LEU A 131 -9.17 -3.50 22.22
CA LEU A 131 -7.98 -2.75 22.54
C LEU A 131 -7.65 -2.84 24.03
N ASP A 132 -6.37 -2.82 24.39
CA ASP A 132 -5.90 -2.79 25.78
C ASP A 132 -6.12 -1.44 26.45
N TYR A 133 -6.19 -0.37 25.64
CA TYR A 133 -6.42 1.01 26.08
C TYR A 133 -7.10 1.82 24.96
N ASP A 134 -7.72 2.93 25.33
CA ASP A 134 -8.31 3.86 24.33
C ASP A 134 -7.22 4.45 23.45
N PHE A 135 -7.32 4.17 22.14
CA PHE A 135 -6.34 4.60 21.14
C PHE A 135 -7.03 5.16 19.90
N PRO A 136 -7.43 6.42 19.89
CA PRO A 136 -8.14 7.04 18.77
C PRO A 136 -7.44 6.95 17.41
N PRO A 137 -6.08 6.96 17.30
CA PRO A 137 -5.41 6.79 16.01
C PRO A 137 -5.52 5.40 15.38
N PHE A 138 -6.06 4.41 16.08
CA PHE A 138 -6.06 3.01 15.65
C PHE A 138 -6.63 2.80 14.24
N LEU A 139 -7.75 3.46 13.91
CA LEU A 139 -8.30 3.37 12.55
C LEU A 139 -7.33 3.86 11.47
N GLY A 140 -6.52 4.88 11.78
CA GLY A 140 -5.48 5.35 10.87
C GLY A 140 -4.39 4.30 10.63
N LEU A 141 -4.06 3.47 11.63
CA LEU A 141 -3.12 2.37 11.44
C LEU A 141 -3.68 1.30 10.51
N LEU A 142 -4.98 1.06 10.58
CA LEU A 142 -5.66 0.08 9.71
C LEU A 142 -5.81 0.54 8.25
N THR A 143 -5.49 1.79 7.92
CA THR A 143 -5.42 2.24 6.53
C THR A 143 -4.07 1.93 5.87
N THR A 144 -3.11 1.42 6.63
CA THR A 144 -1.80 1.03 6.08
C THR A 144 -1.90 -0.29 5.33
N PRO A 145 -1.11 -0.50 4.27
CA PRO A 145 -1.11 -1.76 3.51
C PRO A 145 -0.81 -3.02 4.35
N TYR A 146 -0.17 -2.87 5.50
CA TYR A 146 0.00 -3.99 6.44
C TYR A 146 -1.32 -4.62 6.87
N ALA A 147 -2.37 -3.81 7.01
CA ALA A 147 -3.71 -4.26 7.41
C ALA A 147 -4.56 -4.79 6.23
N SER A 148 -3.97 -5.00 5.06
CA SER A 148 -4.65 -5.59 3.90
C SER A 148 -5.15 -6.99 4.18
N VAL A 149 -6.34 -7.31 3.65
CA VAL A 149 -6.96 -8.62 3.82
C VAL A 149 -6.49 -9.57 2.71
N VAL A 150 -5.99 -10.73 3.12
CA VAL A 150 -5.49 -11.79 2.23
C VAL A 150 -6.29 -13.08 2.41
N ALA A 151 -6.35 -13.89 1.37
CA ALA A 151 -6.97 -15.21 1.45
C ALA A 151 -6.01 -16.22 2.11
N GLU A 152 -6.41 -16.81 3.24
CA GLU A 152 -5.62 -17.79 3.98
C GLU A 152 -5.17 -18.95 3.10
N GLU A 153 -6.09 -19.53 2.34
CA GLU A 153 -5.80 -20.66 1.44
C GLU A 153 -4.77 -20.32 0.36
N ALA A 154 -4.70 -19.05 -0.08
CA ALA A 154 -3.69 -18.63 -1.04
C ALA A 154 -2.31 -18.48 -0.39
N VAL A 155 -2.26 -17.96 0.81
CA VAL A 155 -1.03 -17.86 1.59
C VAL A 155 -0.48 -19.24 1.90
N GLU A 156 -1.31 -20.14 2.42
CA GLU A 156 -0.91 -21.50 2.77
C GLU A 156 -0.47 -22.34 1.56
N ALA A 157 -1.26 -22.33 0.49
CA ALA A 157 -0.94 -23.11 -0.70
C ALA A 157 0.35 -22.64 -1.41
N ARG A 158 0.67 -21.36 -1.32
CA ARG A 158 1.84 -20.77 -1.99
C ARG A 158 3.06 -20.64 -1.10
N GLY A 159 2.89 -20.60 0.22
CA GLY A 159 3.98 -20.43 1.17
C GLY A 159 4.89 -19.26 0.76
N SER A 160 6.19 -19.48 0.64
CA SER A 160 7.17 -18.44 0.24
C SER A 160 6.91 -17.85 -1.17
N ASN A 161 6.17 -18.53 -2.03
CA ASN A 161 5.81 -18.01 -3.37
C ASN A 161 4.66 -16.99 -3.32
N PHE A 162 3.95 -16.84 -2.18
CA PHE A 162 2.91 -15.82 -2.04
C PHE A 162 3.46 -14.42 -2.30
N ARG A 163 4.73 -14.16 -1.97
CA ARG A 163 5.42 -12.91 -2.28
C ARG A 163 5.37 -12.50 -3.76
N SER A 164 5.22 -13.46 -4.69
CA SER A 164 5.21 -13.21 -6.14
C SER A 164 3.91 -13.59 -6.83
N LYS A 165 2.97 -14.15 -6.09
CA LYS A 165 1.65 -14.58 -6.61
C LYS A 165 0.55 -14.10 -5.66
N PRO A 166 0.23 -12.81 -5.67
CA PRO A 166 -0.76 -12.23 -4.78
C PRO A 166 -2.17 -12.76 -5.11
N ALA A 167 -3.01 -12.82 -4.08
CA ALA A 167 -4.44 -13.08 -4.21
C ALA A 167 -5.18 -12.10 -3.30
N GLY A 168 -5.53 -10.94 -3.83
CA GLY A 168 -6.18 -9.86 -3.11
C GLY A 168 -7.57 -9.54 -3.64
N THR A 169 -8.15 -8.50 -3.08
CA THR A 169 -9.49 -7.98 -3.40
C THR A 169 -9.44 -6.68 -4.19
N GLY A 170 -8.25 -6.08 -4.31
CA GLY A 170 -8.03 -4.73 -4.81
C GLY A 170 -8.44 -4.48 -6.26
N PRO A 171 -8.34 -3.20 -6.69
CA PRO A 171 -8.77 -2.77 -8.02
C PRO A 171 -8.00 -3.40 -9.18
N PHE A 172 -6.82 -3.92 -8.92
CA PHE A 172 -5.99 -4.59 -9.92
C PHE A 172 -5.57 -5.98 -9.47
N LYS A 173 -5.16 -6.80 -10.42
CA LYS A 173 -4.59 -8.14 -10.23
C LYS A 173 -3.28 -8.26 -11.00
N LEU A 174 -2.35 -9.04 -10.47
CA LEU A 174 -1.06 -9.27 -11.10
C LEU A 174 -1.22 -9.95 -12.45
N ALA A 175 -0.65 -9.36 -13.49
CA ALA A 175 -0.55 -9.95 -14.83
C ALA A 175 0.87 -10.42 -15.14
N PHE A 176 1.87 -9.63 -14.75
CA PHE A 176 3.28 -9.93 -14.99
C PHE A 176 4.15 -9.25 -13.93
N TRP A 177 5.19 -9.93 -13.48
CA TRP A 177 6.24 -9.34 -12.66
C TRP A 177 7.57 -10.03 -12.94
N GLU A 178 8.55 -9.24 -13.32
CA GLU A 178 9.95 -9.61 -13.41
C GLU A 178 10.76 -8.64 -12.54
N GLU A 179 11.43 -9.17 -11.51
CA GLU A 179 12.15 -8.36 -10.53
C GLU A 179 13.19 -7.45 -11.23
N ASN A 180 13.20 -6.18 -10.85
CA ASN A 180 14.06 -5.13 -11.42
C ASN A 180 13.88 -4.87 -12.93
N VAL A 181 12.83 -5.37 -13.56
CA VAL A 181 12.50 -5.13 -14.96
C VAL A 181 11.17 -4.41 -15.08
N ALA A 182 10.06 -5.07 -14.75
CA ALA A 182 8.74 -4.47 -14.83
C ALA A 182 7.70 -5.21 -14.01
N LEU A 183 6.66 -4.48 -13.61
CA LEU A 183 5.41 -5.00 -13.05
C LEU A 183 4.24 -4.54 -13.91
N VAL A 184 3.34 -5.46 -14.27
CA VAL A 184 2.10 -5.14 -14.98
C VAL A 184 0.92 -5.66 -14.18
N LEU A 185 -0.01 -4.76 -13.91
CA LEU A 185 -1.25 -5.04 -13.23
C LEU A 185 -2.41 -4.83 -14.22
N HIS A 186 -3.34 -5.77 -14.29
CA HIS A 186 -4.57 -5.64 -15.05
C HIS A 186 -5.75 -5.35 -14.14
N ARG A 187 -6.73 -4.61 -14.65
CA ARG A 187 -7.99 -4.34 -13.95
C ARG A 187 -8.60 -5.61 -13.39
N ASN A 188 -9.06 -5.54 -12.15
CA ASN A 188 -9.89 -6.56 -11.53
C ASN A 188 -11.36 -6.31 -11.91
N GLU A 189 -11.90 -7.10 -12.80
CA GLU A 189 -13.28 -6.99 -13.28
C GLU A 189 -14.33 -7.32 -12.20
N SER A 190 -13.89 -7.95 -11.11
CA SER A 190 -14.73 -8.27 -9.95
C SER A 190 -14.59 -7.26 -8.82
N TYR A 191 -13.88 -6.14 -9.03
CA TYR A 191 -13.70 -5.14 -8.00
C TYR A 191 -15.04 -4.56 -7.54
N TRP A 192 -15.21 -4.43 -6.25
CA TRP A 192 -16.49 -4.12 -5.62
C TRP A 192 -16.89 -2.65 -5.73
N GLU A 193 -15.92 -1.74 -5.82
CA GLU A 193 -16.15 -0.32 -5.74
C GLU A 193 -16.75 0.25 -7.02
N ARG A 194 -17.62 1.24 -6.85
CA ARG A 194 -18.25 1.99 -7.93
C ARG A 194 -18.21 3.48 -7.62
N ASP A 195 -18.12 4.27 -8.68
CA ASP A 195 -18.25 5.72 -8.55
C ASP A 195 -19.70 6.15 -8.23
N GLU A 196 -19.88 7.46 -8.05
CA GLU A 196 -21.20 8.07 -7.77
C GLU A 196 -22.22 7.84 -8.89
N GLN A 197 -21.79 7.57 -10.12
CA GLN A 197 -22.63 7.26 -11.26
C GLN A 197 -22.93 5.74 -11.38
N GLY A 198 -22.38 4.92 -10.48
CA GLY A 198 -22.50 3.47 -10.48
C GLY A 198 -21.59 2.74 -11.46
N VAL A 199 -20.61 3.44 -12.06
CA VAL A 199 -19.60 2.84 -12.94
C VAL A 199 -18.57 2.10 -12.08
N GLN A 200 -18.27 0.87 -12.45
CA GLN A 200 -17.30 0.05 -11.72
C GLN A 200 -15.87 0.60 -11.87
N LEU A 201 -15.18 0.74 -10.76
CA LEU A 201 -13.77 1.09 -10.71
C LEU A 201 -12.87 -0.17 -10.90
N PRO A 202 -11.59 0.03 -11.24
CA PRO A 202 -10.98 1.26 -11.71
C PRO A 202 -11.32 1.57 -13.18
N TYR A 203 -11.18 2.82 -13.59
CA TYR A 203 -11.36 3.22 -15.01
C TYR A 203 -10.23 2.75 -15.91
N LEU A 204 -9.04 2.59 -15.34
CA LEU A 204 -7.86 2.09 -16.03
C LEU A 204 -7.99 0.59 -16.32
N GLU A 205 -7.47 0.15 -17.45
CA GLU A 205 -7.38 -1.26 -17.82
C GLU A 205 -6.12 -1.93 -17.29
N ALA A 206 -5.03 -1.14 -17.15
CA ALA A 206 -3.76 -1.65 -16.64
C ALA A 206 -2.92 -0.54 -16.01
N VAL A 207 -2.00 -0.97 -15.15
CA VAL A 207 -0.88 -0.18 -14.64
C VAL A 207 0.40 -0.89 -15.04
N HIS A 208 1.33 -0.15 -15.64
CA HIS A 208 2.64 -0.66 -16.03
C HIS A 208 3.73 0.12 -15.30
N ILE A 209 4.54 -0.57 -14.54
CA ILE A 209 5.62 0.00 -13.75
C ILE A 209 6.94 -0.55 -14.28
N ASP A 210 7.80 0.33 -14.82
CA ASP A 210 9.18 -0.02 -15.15
C ASP A 210 10.07 0.17 -13.91
N PHE A 211 11.16 -0.59 -13.81
CA PHE A 211 12.15 -0.44 -12.75
C PHE A 211 13.49 0.02 -13.34
N VAL A 212 13.56 1.30 -13.71
CA VAL A 212 14.76 1.92 -14.29
C VAL A 212 15.40 2.82 -13.26
N PRO A 213 16.60 2.46 -12.72
CA PRO A 213 17.26 3.24 -11.66
C PRO A 213 17.82 4.59 -12.13
N ASP A 214 18.02 4.78 -13.43
CA ASP A 214 18.58 6.00 -13.99
C ASP A 214 17.53 7.11 -14.10
N MET A 215 17.69 8.14 -13.29
CA MET A 215 16.76 9.30 -13.24
C MET A 215 16.71 10.10 -14.54
N GLY A 216 17.79 10.07 -15.34
CA GLY A 216 17.80 10.71 -16.66
C GLY A 216 16.92 9.97 -17.64
N SER A 217 16.95 8.67 -17.62
CA SER A 217 16.07 7.81 -18.44
C SER A 217 14.61 7.97 -18.05
N GLU A 218 14.31 8.07 -16.75
CA GLU A 218 12.97 8.36 -16.26
C GLU A 218 12.45 9.72 -16.74
N TYR A 219 13.25 10.77 -16.54
CA TYR A 219 12.94 12.12 -17.02
C TYR A 219 12.68 12.16 -18.53
N LEU A 220 13.57 11.56 -19.34
CA LEU A 220 13.39 11.48 -20.78
C LEU A 220 12.15 10.66 -21.15
N GLY A 221 11.84 9.60 -20.41
CA GLY A 221 10.63 8.81 -20.59
C GLY A 221 9.36 9.64 -20.40
N LEU A 222 9.33 10.51 -19.38
CA LEU A 222 8.21 11.44 -19.16
C LEU A 222 8.08 12.44 -20.30
N ILE A 223 9.18 13.12 -20.68
CA ILE A 223 9.16 14.14 -21.76
C ILE A 223 8.78 13.55 -23.12
N GLN A 224 9.12 12.29 -23.37
CA GLN A 224 8.79 11.59 -24.62
C GLN A 224 7.40 10.93 -24.59
N GLY A 225 6.65 11.06 -23.47
CA GLY A 225 5.32 10.44 -23.30
C GLY A 225 5.35 8.91 -23.16
N ARG A 226 6.50 8.34 -22.78
CA ARG A 226 6.61 6.93 -22.40
C ARG A 226 5.98 6.67 -21.04
N TYR A 227 6.16 7.61 -20.11
CA TYR A 227 5.56 7.61 -18.79
C TYR A 227 4.49 8.68 -18.66
N ASP A 228 3.40 8.34 -17.99
CA ASP A 228 2.26 9.20 -17.70
C ASP A 228 2.45 9.98 -16.38
N PHE A 229 3.39 9.51 -15.53
CA PHE A 229 3.61 10.05 -14.19
C PHE A 229 5.09 9.90 -13.77
N MET A 230 5.56 10.86 -12.98
CA MET A 230 6.82 10.81 -12.25
C MET A 230 6.62 11.36 -10.84
N SER A 231 7.04 10.62 -9.83
CA SER A 231 6.97 11.01 -8.43
C SER A 231 8.31 11.60 -7.98
N GLY A 232 8.25 12.84 -7.47
CA GLY A 232 9.46 13.57 -7.12
C GLY A 232 10.15 14.17 -8.35
N LEU A 233 10.92 15.21 -8.12
CA LEU A 233 11.67 15.89 -9.17
C LEU A 233 13.13 16.00 -8.75
N HIS A 234 13.99 15.30 -9.48
CA HIS A 234 15.43 15.38 -9.21
C HIS A 234 15.96 16.80 -9.51
N PRO A 235 16.77 17.41 -8.62
CA PRO A 235 17.26 18.78 -8.80
C PRO A 235 17.92 19.08 -10.14
N ALA A 236 18.59 18.10 -10.76
CA ALA A 236 19.25 18.26 -12.05
C ALA A 236 18.28 18.62 -13.20
N TYR A 237 16.99 18.29 -13.08
CA TYR A 237 15.97 18.55 -14.13
C TYR A 237 15.00 19.64 -13.73
N MET A 238 15.15 20.26 -12.54
CA MET A 238 14.26 21.33 -12.06
C MET A 238 14.29 22.55 -12.97
N GLU A 239 15.47 22.98 -13.43
CA GLU A 239 15.62 24.15 -14.32
C GLU A 239 14.97 23.95 -15.68
N ASP A 240 14.88 22.70 -16.16
CA ASP A 240 14.22 22.38 -17.42
C ASP A 240 12.70 22.32 -17.28
N LEU A 241 12.20 21.71 -16.20
CA LEU A 241 10.78 21.52 -15.98
C LEU A 241 10.07 22.71 -15.35
N MET A 242 10.78 23.55 -14.58
CA MET A 242 10.17 24.60 -13.77
C MET A 242 10.62 26.00 -14.18
N ASP A 243 9.72 26.94 -14.01
CA ASP A 243 10.03 28.38 -14.10
C ASP A 243 10.58 28.94 -12.75
N LEU A 244 11.04 30.19 -12.79
CA LEU A 244 11.60 30.86 -11.60
C LEU A 244 10.60 31.04 -10.45
N ASN A 245 9.30 30.96 -10.72
CA ASN A 245 8.23 31.08 -9.74
C ASN A 245 7.82 29.70 -9.21
N GLY A 246 8.47 28.64 -9.69
CA GLY A 246 8.21 27.26 -9.31
C GLY A 246 6.99 26.65 -9.99
N GLY A 247 6.43 27.26 -11.04
CA GLY A 247 5.43 26.65 -11.91
C GLY A 247 6.10 25.78 -12.97
N LEU A 248 5.33 25.12 -13.86
CA LEU A 248 5.87 24.47 -15.05
C LEU A 248 6.46 25.53 -16.01
N ALA A 249 7.60 25.23 -16.58
CA ALA A 249 8.16 26.01 -17.68
C ALA A 249 7.20 26.03 -18.87
N GLU A 250 7.11 27.18 -19.57
CA GLU A 250 6.11 27.42 -20.64
C GLU A 250 6.08 26.31 -21.69
N LYS A 251 7.26 25.79 -22.05
CA LYS A 251 7.41 24.72 -23.04
C LYS A 251 6.77 23.37 -22.69
N HIS A 252 6.45 23.16 -21.41
CA HIS A 252 5.88 21.91 -20.91
C HIS A 252 4.40 22.03 -20.50
N LYS A 253 3.84 23.23 -20.45
CA LYS A 253 2.45 23.46 -20.00
C LYS A 253 1.39 22.80 -20.87
N ALA A 254 1.68 22.54 -22.14
CA ALA A 254 0.75 21.87 -23.03
C ALA A 254 0.62 20.36 -22.75
N ASP A 255 1.71 19.74 -22.31
CA ASP A 255 1.83 18.29 -22.23
C ASP A 255 1.87 17.74 -20.80
N LEU A 256 2.27 18.57 -19.83
CA LEU A 256 2.46 18.15 -18.45
C LEU A 256 1.55 18.92 -17.47
N ASN A 257 1.21 18.27 -16.38
CA ASN A 257 0.50 18.87 -15.24
C ASN A 257 1.34 18.72 -13.96
N LEU A 258 1.64 19.83 -13.29
CA LEU A 258 2.36 19.83 -12.03
C LEU A 258 1.36 19.78 -10.84
N ARG A 259 1.40 18.71 -10.07
CA ARG A 259 0.70 18.63 -8.79
C ARG A 259 1.69 18.80 -7.63
N ARG A 260 1.33 19.63 -6.67
CA ARG A 260 2.07 19.80 -5.42
C ARG A 260 1.16 19.39 -4.28
N ILE A 261 1.62 18.46 -3.50
CA ILE A 261 0.92 18.00 -2.30
C ILE A 261 1.84 18.17 -1.10
N PRO A 262 1.31 18.53 0.08
CA PRO A 262 2.07 18.46 1.32
C PRO A 262 2.52 17.01 1.54
N PHE A 263 3.81 16.83 1.84
CA PHE A 263 4.36 15.51 2.14
C PHE A 263 4.70 15.43 3.63
N LEU A 264 4.00 14.55 4.35
CA LEU A 264 4.22 14.31 5.77
C LEU A 264 5.47 13.45 5.94
N LYS A 265 6.62 14.13 6.00
CA LYS A 265 7.93 13.50 6.18
C LYS A 265 8.73 14.27 7.21
N THR A 266 9.38 13.55 8.09
CA THR A 266 10.38 14.12 9.00
C THR A 266 11.74 13.55 8.63
N ASP A 267 12.64 14.38 8.16
CA ASP A 267 14.03 14.02 7.97
C ASP A 267 14.81 14.39 9.25
N TYR A 268 15.65 13.47 9.72
CA TYR A 268 16.46 13.70 10.90
C TYR A 268 17.89 13.17 10.70
N ILE A 269 18.82 13.77 11.42
CA ILE A 269 20.20 13.31 11.50
C ILE A 269 20.37 12.63 12.86
N GLY A 270 20.56 11.33 12.87
CA GLY A 270 20.89 10.57 14.06
C GLY A 270 22.39 10.71 14.37
N LEU A 271 22.72 11.09 15.58
CA LEU A 271 24.10 11.13 16.07
C LEU A 271 24.32 9.95 17.02
N LEU A 272 25.28 9.08 16.70
CA LEU A 272 25.66 7.99 17.59
C LEU A 272 26.51 8.56 18.74
N VAL A 273 25.96 8.47 19.95
CA VAL A 273 26.55 9.04 21.17
C VAL A 273 26.86 7.99 22.24
N ASP A 274 27.05 6.72 21.82
CA ASP A 274 27.36 5.61 22.71
C ASP A 274 28.86 5.58 23.04
N ASP A 275 29.17 5.74 24.32
CA ASP A 275 30.55 5.73 24.87
C ASP A 275 31.26 4.39 24.64
N ASN A 276 30.51 3.28 24.50
CA ASN A 276 31.08 1.95 24.37
C ASN A 276 31.54 1.62 22.95
N THR A 277 30.96 2.29 21.95
CA THR A 277 31.20 1.97 20.53
C THR A 277 32.13 2.95 19.83
N LEU A 278 32.29 4.19 20.32
CA LEU A 278 33.01 5.26 19.62
C LEU A 278 33.96 6.02 20.55
N LEU A 279 35.00 5.34 21.07
CA LEU A 279 36.08 6.00 21.82
C LEU A 279 36.70 7.14 21.00
N GLY A 280 36.50 8.39 21.50
CA GLY A 280 37.03 9.59 20.86
C GLY A 280 36.11 10.28 19.86
N SER A 281 34.85 9.86 19.74
CA SER A 281 33.87 10.57 18.91
C SER A 281 33.65 12.01 19.41
N PRO A 282 33.73 13.01 18.51
CA PRO A 282 33.43 14.40 18.91
C PRO A 282 31.98 14.57 19.38
N PHE A 283 31.05 13.67 19.00
CA PHE A 283 29.65 13.70 19.40
C PHE A 283 29.40 13.26 20.84
N LEU A 284 30.42 12.78 21.57
CA LEU A 284 30.34 12.56 23.01
C LEU A 284 30.33 13.89 23.77
N ASP A 285 30.90 14.97 23.22
CA ASP A 285 30.86 16.30 23.78
C ASP A 285 29.50 16.98 23.45
N VAL A 286 28.72 17.27 24.47
CA VAL A 286 27.40 17.95 24.36
C VAL A 286 27.47 19.28 23.59
N ARG A 287 28.62 19.93 23.57
CA ARG A 287 28.85 21.21 22.84
C ARG A 287 28.98 21.02 21.32
N VAL A 288 29.17 19.79 20.86
CA VAL A 288 29.35 19.44 19.43
C VAL A 288 28.06 18.92 18.81
N ARG A 289 27.10 18.48 19.65
CA ARG A 289 25.77 17.96 19.26
C ARG A 289 24.74 19.03 18.89
#